data_8663629c3aca6f5b692d62bc5d10552f
#
_entry.id   8663629c3aca6f5b692d62bc5d10552f
#
_cell.length_a   1.000
_cell.length_b   1.000
_cell.length_c   1.000
_cell.angle_alpha   90.00
_cell.angle_beta   90.00
_cell.angle_gamma   90.00
#
_symmetry.space_group_name_H-M   'P 1'
#
loop_
_entity.id
_entity.type
_entity.pdbx_description
1 polymer ?
#
loop_
_entity_poly.entity_id
_entity_poly.type
_entity_poly.pdbx_seq_one_letter_code
_entity_poly.pdbx_strand_id
1 'polypeptide(L)'
;MQLIDKLSVLADAAKYDVSCASSGAPKRSSQGRSGLGATDGMGICHSFTPDGRCVALLKILLTNFCLYDCQYCVNRRSSDVPRARFTPEEVVTLTLDFYRRNCISGLFLSSGIIRSADYTMEQLIRVAKRLREEHEFRGYIHLKTIPDADPLLIAEAGRYADRLSVNIELPTESSLIRLAPEKQVVSIKQTMHSIHQGETEARAEKRAPRFAPAGQSTQMIIGADTTDDSTILHTAQSLYGDYRLRRVYYSAFSPIPNSPSSVPFEAPPLLREHRLYQADFLMRGYGFSAGELLSGPGNLPLDIDPKLAWALANREHFPVDLNRAEPSLIARIPGIGILSAKRLVALRRQKRIRFEDLTRLRCSLEKAKPFVITQDYRPSLANRDSATLRQQLSEGPQQMALW
;
A
#
# COMPACT_ATOMS: atom_id res chain seq x y z
N MET A 1 -13.05 11.26 -29.38
CA MET A 1 -11.99 11.67 -28.40
C MET A 1 -10.69 10.99 -28.83
N GLN A 2 -9.64 11.77 -29.02
CA GLN A 2 -8.35 11.24 -29.40
C GLN A 2 -7.71 10.43 -28.26
N LEU A 3 -6.75 9.56 -28.55
CA LEU A 3 -6.11 8.68 -27.58
C LEU A 3 -5.45 9.45 -26.42
N ILE A 4 -4.83 10.59 -26.72
CA ILE A 4 -4.18 11.45 -25.72
C ILE A 4 -5.21 12.08 -24.77
N ASP A 5 -6.38 12.47 -25.25
CA ASP A 5 -7.44 13.03 -24.41
C ASP A 5 -8.00 11.96 -23.46
N LYS A 6 -8.20 10.73 -23.96
CA LYS A 6 -8.60 9.59 -23.12
C LYS A 6 -7.56 9.32 -22.05
N LEU A 7 -6.29 9.35 -22.40
CA LEU A 7 -5.18 9.13 -21.45
C LEU A 7 -5.20 10.19 -20.35
N SER A 8 -5.40 11.46 -20.69
CA SER A 8 -5.49 12.54 -19.71
C SER A 8 -6.62 12.29 -18.71
N VAL A 9 -7.82 11.93 -19.18
CA VAL A 9 -8.98 11.66 -18.30
C VAL A 9 -8.77 10.41 -17.44
N LEU A 10 -8.31 9.31 -18.03
CA LEU A 10 -8.26 8.00 -17.35
C LEU A 10 -7.03 7.82 -16.48
N ALA A 11 -5.94 8.52 -16.76
CA ALA A 11 -4.78 8.59 -15.88
C ALA A 11 -5.05 9.51 -14.67
N ASP A 12 -5.73 10.65 -14.87
CA ASP A 12 -6.15 11.51 -13.76
C ASP A 12 -7.14 10.80 -12.84
N ALA A 13 -8.11 10.10 -13.40
CA ALA A 13 -9.04 9.27 -12.63
C ALA A 13 -8.33 8.16 -11.83
N ALA A 14 -7.24 7.60 -12.36
CA ALA A 14 -6.46 6.56 -11.70
C ALA A 14 -5.64 7.04 -10.48
N LYS A 15 -5.44 8.34 -10.28
CA LYS A 15 -4.72 8.88 -9.11
C LYS A 15 -5.43 8.59 -7.78
N TYR A 16 -6.76 8.50 -7.81
CA TYR A 16 -7.57 8.14 -6.62
C TYR A 16 -7.52 6.66 -6.27
N ASP A 17 -6.97 5.84 -7.17
CA ASP A 17 -6.73 4.42 -6.93
C ASP A 17 -5.29 4.25 -6.43
N VAL A 18 -5.10 4.19 -5.11
CA VAL A 18 -3.78 4.28 -4.52
C VAL A 18 -2.99 2.98 -4.68
N SER A 19 -1.82 3.10 -5.27
CA SER A 19 -0.73 2.14 -5.12
C SER A 19 0.62 2.83 -4.90
N CYS A 20 0.65 4.18 -4.94
CA CYS A 20 1.88 4.96 -4.75
C CYS A 20 1.58 6.31 -4.13
N ALA A 21 2.26 6.64 -3.05
CA ALA A 21 2.28 7.97 -2.43
C ALA A 21 2.88 9.08 -3.34
N SER A 22 3.39 8.73 -4.53
CA SER A 22 4.13 9.63 -5.41
C SER A 22 3.35 10.18 -6.61
N SER A 23 2.04 9.90 -6.71
CA SER A 23 1.24 10.35 -7.86
C SER A 23 0.85 11.84 -7.85
N GLY A 24 1.47 12.65 -7.01
CA GLY A 24 1.16 14.08 -6.81
C GLY A 24 2.26 15.06 -7.24
N ALA A 25 3.12 14.73 -8.21
CA ALA A 25 4.06 15.73 -8.72
C ALA A 25 3.28 16.90 -9.35
N PRO A 26 3.54 18.16 -8.94
CA PRO A 26 2.85 19.30 -9.51
C PRO A 26 3.14 19.40 -11.00
N LYS A 27 2.13 19.73 -11.80
CA LYS A 27 2.31 19.99 -13.23
C LYS A 27 3.34 21.10 -13.43
N ARG A 28 4.33 20.84 -14.26
CA ARG A 28 5.36 21.81 -14.65
C ARG A 28 5.49 21.78 -16.16
N SER A 29 5.58 22.95 -16.79
CA SER A 29 5.82 23.07 -18.21
C SER A 29 6.84 24.18 -18.46
N SER A 30 7.81 23.91 -19.34
CA SER A 30 8.74 24.90 -19.85
C SER A 30 8.18 25.69 -21.07
N GLN A 31 6.96 25.38 -21.50
CA GLN A 31 6.33 26.09 -22.61
C GLN A 31 6.14 27.57 -22.23
N GLY A 32 6.82 28.47 -22.94
CA GLY A 32 6.83 29.91 -22.66
C GLY A 32 7.73 30.36 -21.51
N ARG A 33 8.62 29.49 -20.98
CA ARG A 33 9.60 29.79 -19.91
C ARG A 33 10.98 29.23 -20.26
N SER A 34 12.03 29.76 -19.62
CA SER A 34 13.38 29.18 -19.74
C SER A 34 13.45 27.80 -19.07
N GLY A 35 14.03 26.81 -19.75
CA GLY A 35 14.20 25.46 -19.25
C GLY A 35 13.75 24.38 -20.25
N LEU A 36 14.01 23.12 -19.94
CA LEU A 36 13.65 21.97 -20.77
C LEU A 36 12.67 21.08 -20.01
N GLY A 37 11.65 20.57 -20.72
CA GLY A 37 10.76 19.53 -20.27
C GLY A 37 9.42 20.00 -19.70
N ALA A 38 8.49 19.08 -19.65
CA ALA A 38 7.18 19.24 -19.03
C ALA A 38 6.88 17.99 -18.16
N THR A 39 6.19 18.20 -17.04
CA THR A 39 5.73 17.12 -16.20
C THR A 39 4.23 17.31 -15.99
N ASP A 40 3.43 16.41 -16.57
CA ASP A 40 1.99 16.39 -16.36
C ASP A 40 1.56 15.60 -15.13
N GLY A 41 2.50 14.89 -14.49
CA GLY A 41 2.25 14.13 -13.26
C GLY A 41 1.26 12.98 -13.40
N MET A 42 1.00 12.52 -14.62
CA MET A 42 -0.09 11.58 -14.93
C MET A 42 0.41 10.23 -15.41
N GLY A 43 -0.29 9.17 -14.99
CA GLY A 43 -0.25 7.85 -15.61
C GLY A 43 0.93 6.96 -15.26
N ILE A 44 2.01 7.46 -14.64
CA ILE A 44 3.13 6.62 -14.22
C ILE A 44 3.22 6.60 -12.71
N CYS A 45 3.12 5.40 -12.13
CA CYS A 45 3.33 5.17 -10.72
C CYS A 45 4.62 4.40 -10.46
N HIS A 46 5.24 4.66 -9.32
CA HIS A 46 6.43 3.98 -8.87
C HIS A 46 6.09 3.00 -7.75
N SER A 47 6.44 1.73 -7.94
CA SER A 47 6.32 0.69 -6.94
C SER A 47 7.71 0.16 -6.58
N PHE A 48 7.91 -0.19 -5.31
CA PHE A 48 9.18 -0.77 -4.86
C PHE A 48 9.02 -2.27 -4.67
N THR A 49 9.96 -3.03 -5.21
CA THR A 49 10.09 -4.46 -4.98
C THR A 49 10.72 -4.73 -3.61
N PRO A 50 10.58 -5.95 -3.04
CA PRO A 50 11.18 -6.28 -1.74
C PRO A 50 12.70 -6.09 -1.67
N ASP A 51 13.39 -6.14 -2.81
CA ASP A 51 14.83 -5.90 -2.95
C ASP A 51 15.19 -4.41 -3.15
N GLY A 52 14.19 -3.51 -3.03
CA GLY A 52 14.40 -2.05 -3.08
C GLY A 52 14.46 -1.44 -4.48
N ARG A 53 14.25 -2.23 -5.55
CA ARG A 53 14.20 -1.68 -6.91
C ARG A 53 12.91 -0.90 -7.15
N CYS A 54 13.02 0.26 -7.79
CA CYS A 54 11.89 1.05 -8.25
C CYS A 54 11.36 0.49 -9.57
N VAL A 55 10.06 0.22 -9.64
CA VAL A 55 9.36 -0.25 -10.84
C VAL A 55 8.35 0.82 -11.27
N ALA A 56 8.55 1.41 -12.44
CA ALA A 56 7.62 2.37 -13.02
C ALA A 56 6.50 1.63 -13.76
N LEU A 57 5.25 1.91 -13.42
CA LEU A 57 4.08 1.27 -14.02
C LEU A 57 3.20 2.31 -14.72
N LEU A 58 2.72 2.00 -15.92
CA LEU A 58 1.61 2.73 -16.52
C LEU A 58 0.34 2.39 -15.72
N LYS A 59 -0.19 3.36 -14.98
CA LYS A 59 -1.37 3.20 -14.14
C LYS A 59 -2.53 3.95 -14.77
N ILE A 60 -3.49 3.21 -15.28
CA ILE A 60 -4.66 3.74 -15.97
C ILE A 60 -5.93 2.96 -15.63
N LEU A 61 -7.06 3.60 -15.84
CA LEU A 61 -8.36 2.93 -15.90
C LEU A 61 -8.64 2.53 -17.35
N LEU A 62 -9.23 1.33 -17.55
CA LEU A 62 -9.83 0.97 -18.83
C LEU A 62 -10.99 1.91 -19.16
N THR A 63 -11.78 2.25 -18.14
CA THR A 63 -12.84 3.25 -18.21
C THR A 63 -13.14 3.83 -16.83
N ASN A 64 -13.56 5.09 -16.79
CA ASN A 64 -14.13 5.70 -15.60
C ASN A 64 -15.66 5.83 -15.64
N PHE A 65 -16.34 5.27 -16.66
CA PHE A 65 -17.75 4.96 -16.55
C PHE A 65 -17.94 3.87 -15.51
N CYS A 66 -18.94 4.01 -14.63
CA CYS A 66 -19.22 3.03 -13.60
C CYS A 66 -20.73 2.91 -13.38
N LEU A 67 -21.21 1.69 -13.16
CA LEU A 67 -22.60 1.42 -12.77
C LEU A 67 -22.85 1.70 -11.29
N TYR A 68 -21.80 1.65 -10.46
CA TYR A 68 -21.88 1.81 -9.02
C TYR A 68 -21.81 3.27 -8.60
N ASP A 69 -22.43 3.57 -7.45
CA ASP A 69 -22.49 4.91 -6.89
C ASP A 69 -21.77 5.03 -5.53
N CYS A 70 -20.57 4.42 -5.44
CA CYS A 70 -19.77 4.45 -4.21
C CYS A 70 -19.48 5.90 -3.80
N GLN A 71 -19.93 6.30 -2.62
CA GLN A 71 -19.96 7.69 -2.15
C GLN A 71 -18.58 8.33 -2.01
N TYR A 72 -17.54 7.54 -1.82
CA TYR A 72 -16.15 7.98 -1.73
C TYR A 72 -15.42 8.04 -3.10
N CYS A 73 -16.08 7.63 -4.19
CA CYS A 73 -15.42 7.49 -5.48
C CYS A 73 -15.72 8.68 -6.40
N VAL A 74 -14.65 9.30 -6.93
CA VAL A 74 -14.78 10.38 -7.93
C VAL A 74 -15.48 9.92 -9.20
N ASN A 75 -15.35 8.63 -9.54
CA ASN A 75 -15.94 8.02 -10.74
C ASN A 75 -17.31 7.36 -10.48
N ARG A 76 -17.98 7.67 -9.37
CA ARG A 76 -19.32 7.16 -9.08
C ARG A 76 -20.31 7.55 -10.19
N ARG A 77 -21.36 6.77 -10.36
CA ARG A 77 -22.35 6.99 -11.41
C ARG A 77 -22.92 8.42 -11.42
N SER A 78 -23.23 8.96 -10.27
CA SER A 78 -23.82 10.31 -10.09
C SER A 78 -22.84 11.46 -10.23
N SER A 79 -21.56 11.21 -10.50
CA SER A 79 -20.54 12.27 -10.61
C SER A 79 -20.47 12.86 -12.02
N ASP A 80 -20.34 14.19 -12.11
CA ASP A 80 -20.22 14.98 -13.36
C ASP A 80 -18.79 15.08 -13.91
N VAL A 81 -17.90 14.14 -13.56
CA VAL A 81 -16.53 14.17 -14.08
C VAL A 81 -16.49 13.76 -15.56
N PRO A 82 -15.52 14.28 -16.33
CA PRO A 82 -15.30 13.85 -17.70
C PRO A 82 -15.12 12.33 -17.78
N ARG A 83 -15.84 11.72 -18.72
CA ARG A 83 -15.85 10.26 -18.90
C ARG A 83 -15.12 9.84 -20.17
N ALA A 84 -14.33 8.78 -20.06
CA ALA A 84 -13.64 8.18 -21.18
C ALA A 84 -13.61 6.66 -21.07
N ARG A 85 -13.32 6.00 -22.20
CA ARG A 85 -13.12 4.56 -22.25
C ARG A 85 -12.06 4.24 -23.30
N PHE A 86 -11.09 3.41 -22.93
CA PHE A 86 -10.21 2.74 -23.87
C PHE A 86 -10.85 1.45 -24.42
N THR A 87 -10.48 1.10 -25.63
CA THR A 87 -10.59 -0.30 -26.06
C THR A 87 -9.41 -1.11 -25.54
N PRO A 88 -9.52 -2.44 -25.43
CA PRO A 88 -8.38 -3.27 -25.08
C PRO A 88 -7.16 -3.03 -25.98
N GLU A 89 -7.38 -2.81 -27.28
CA GLU A 89 -6.35 -2.53 -28.29
C GLU A 89 -5.59 -1.23 -27.98
N GLU A 90 -6.31 -0.17 -27.59
CA GLU A 90 -5.72 1.10 -27.23
C GLU A 90 -4.81 0.97 -25.98
N VAL A 91 -5.24 0.19 -24.96
CA VAL A 91 -4.43 -0.07 -23.77
C VAL A 91 -3.17 -0.87 -24.12
N VAL A 92 -3.30 -1.90 -24.98
CA VAL A 92 -2.16 -2.69 -25.45
C VAL A 92 -1.16 -1.80 -26.17
N THR A 93 -1.62 -0.98 -27.12
CA THR A 93 -0.77 -0.07 -27.89
C THR A 93 -0.04 0.91 -26.96
N LEU A 94 -0.76 1.58 -26.06
CA LEU A 94 -0.17 2.51 -25.08
C LEU A 94 0.90 1.80 -24.21
N THR A 95 0.60 0.61 -23.71
CA THR A 95 1.54 -0.15 -22.87
C THR A 95 2.82 -0.47 -23.61
N LEU A 96 2.73 -0.94 -24.85
CA LEU A 96 3.88 -1.28 -25.66
C LEU A 96 4.70 -0.06 -26.05
N ASP A 97 4.06 1.04 -26.39
CA ASP A 97 4.73 2.28 -26.79
C ASP A 97 5.51 2.91 -25.64
N PHE A 98 4.91 2.98 -24.43
CA PHE A 98 5.61 3.46 -23.23
C PHE A 98 6.74 2.51 -22.81
N TYR A 99 6.54 1.19 -22.96
CA TYR A 99 7.55 0.20 -22.62
C TYR A 99 8.77 0.28 -23.58
N ARG A 100 8.52 0.34 -24.89
CA ARG A 100 9.59 0.49 -25.92
C ARG A 100 10.41 1.75 -25.74
N ARG A 101 9.81 2.82 -25.21
CA ARG A 101 10.47 4.08 -24.88
C ARG A 101 11.16 4.07 -23.51
N ASN A 102 11.20 2.94 -22.82
CA ASN A 102 11.75 2.78 -21.46
C ASN A 102 11.11 3.71 -20.41
N CYS A 103 9.86 4.18 -20.63
CA CYS A 103 9.14 5.01 -19.67
C CYS A 103 8.55 4.18 -18.52
N ILE A 104 8.25 2.91 -18.77
CA ILE A 104 7.62 2.00 -17.83
C ILE A 104 8.25 0.61 -17.85
N SER A 105 8.09 -0.12 -16.75
CA SER A 105 8.45 -1.53 -16.62
C SER A 105 7.23 -2.45 -16.70
N GLY A 106 6.02 -1.90 -16.71
CA GLY A 106 4.79 -2.68 -16.74
C GLY A 106 3.51 -1.85 -16.70
N LEU A 107 2.40 -2.56 -16.59
CA LEU A 107 1.03 -2.04 -16.59
C LEU A 107 0.36 -2.28 -15.24
N PHE A 108 -0.31 -1.28 -14.68
CA PHE A 108 -1.33 -1.43 -13.64
C PHE A 108 -2.68 -0.99 -14.22
N LEU A 109 -3.58 -1.95 -14.44
CA LEU A 109 -4.86 -1.73 -15.07
C LEU A 109 -6.01 -1.97 -14.07
N SER A 110 -6.85 -0.97 -13.92
CA SER A 110 -8.12 -1.01 -13.18
C SER A 110 -9.27 -0.56 -14.07
N SER A 111 -10.50 -0.56 -13.58
CA SER A 111 -11.67 -0.12 -14.34
C SER A 111 -12.82 0.29 -13.43
N GLY A 112 -13.63 1.24 -13.87
CA GLY A 112 -15.02 1.33 -13.48
C GLY A 112 -15.78 0.12 -14.05
N ILE A 113 -16.93 -0.22 -13.47
CA ILE A 113 -17.74 -1.38 -13.85
C ILE A 113 -18.76 -0.94 -14.88
N ILE A 114 -18.72 -1.54 -16.07
CA ILE A 114 -19.64 -1.27 -17.19
C ILE A 114 -20.37 -2.54 -17.61
N ARG A 115 -21.63 -2.42 -17.97
CA ARG A 115 -22.55 -3.51 -18.36
C ARG A 115 -22.75 -4.55 -17.26
N SER A 116 -21.70 -5.30 -16.91
CA SER A 116 -21.67 -6.27 -15.82
C SER A 116 -20.26 -6.42 -15.26
N ALA A 117 -20.12 -7.09 -14.11
CA ALA A 117 -18.83 -7.45 -13.53
C ALA A 117 -18.04 -8.34 -14.50
N ASP A 118 -18.67 -9.39 -15.03
CA ASP A 118 -18.06 -10.34 -15.97
C ASP A 118 -17.57 -9.65 -17.23
N TYR A 119 -18.42 -8.87 -17.88
CA TYR A 119 -18.04 -8.15 -19.09
C TYR A 119 -16.83 -7.25 -18.85
N THR A 120 -16.80 -6.56 -17.70
CA THR A 120 -15.68 -5.68 -17.35
C THR A 120 -14.41 -6.49 -17.12
N MET A 121 -14.51 -7.61 -16.39
CA MET A 121 -13.39 -8.50 -16.14
C MET A 121 -12.83 -9.12 -17.41
N GLU A 122 -13.68 -9.55 -18.34
CA GLU A 122 -13.28 -10.05 -19.66
C GLU A 122 -12.46 -9.02 -20.44
N GLN A 123 -12.83 -7.73 -20.40
CA GLN A 123 -12.07 -6.68 -21.08
C GLN A 123 -10.68 -6.51 -20.48
N LEU A 124 -10.54 -6.58 -19.14
CA LEU A 124 -9.24 -6.52 -18.45
C LEU A 124 -8.38 -7.74 -18.82
N ILE A 125 -8.97 -8.92 -18.82
CA ILE A 125 -8.29 -10.17 -19.21
C ILE A 125 -7.82 -10.09 -20.66
N ARG A 126 -8.67 -9.60 -21.56
CA ARG A 126 -8.32 -9.44 -22.99
C ARG A 126 -7.07 -8.60 -23.18
N VAL A 127 -6.90 -7.50 -22.43
CA VAL A 127 -5.67 -6.69 -22.46
C VAL A 127 -4.47 -7.52 -22.04
N ALA A 128 -4.54 -8.19 -20.89
CA ALA A 128 -3.41 -8.95 -20.37
C ALA A 128 -3.04 -10.14 -21.26
N LYS A 129 -4.04 -10.85 -21.76
CA LYS A 129 -3.91 -11.99 -22.69
C LYS A 129 -3.23 -11.56 -23.98
N ARG A 130 -3.71 -10.51 -24.64
CA ARG A 130 -3.10 -9.99 -25.85
C ARG A 130 -1.65 -9.54 -25.64
N LEU A 131 -1.38 -8.85 -24.54
CA LEU A 131 0.01 -8.49 -24.19
C LEU A 131 0.89 -9.74 -24.09
N ARG A 132 0.43 -10.81 -23.43
CA ARG A 132 1.20 -12.04 -23.21
C ARG A 132 1.31 -12.91 -24.46
N GLU A 133 0.21 -13.17 -25.15
CA GLU A 133 0.13 -14.15 -26.24
C GLU A 133 0.47 -13.56 -27.60
N GLU A 134 -0.06 -12.36 -27.94
CA GLU A 134 0.16 -11.75 -29.26
C GLU A 134 1.49 -10.96 -29.34
N HIS A 135 1.89 -10.33 -28.21
CA HIS A 135 3.05 -9.44 -28.20
C HIS A 135 4.22 -9.95 -27.35
N GLU A 136 4.13 -11.16 -26.78
CA GLU A 136 5.13 -11.78 -25.91
C GLU A 136 5.67 -10.82 -24.82
N PHE A 137 4.80 -9.93 -24.35
CA PHE A 137 5.15 -8.91 -23.36
C PHE A 137 5.57 -9.56 -22.05
N ARG A 138 6.82 -9.37 -21.63
CA ARG A 138 7.41 -9.93 -20.40
C ARG A 138 7.47 -8.93 -19.25
N GLY A 139 7.00 -7.68 -19.47
CA GLY A 139 6.89 -6.68 -18.41
C GLY A 139 5.85 -7.06 -17.36
N TYR A 140 5.87 -6.35 -16.24
CA TYR A 140 4.98 -6.60 -15.12
C TYR A 140 3.53 -6.22 -15.44
N ILE A 141 2.57 -7.07 -15.11
CA ILE A 141 1.13 -6.80 -15.25
C ILE A 141 0.45 -6.96 -13.89
N HIS A 142 -0.16 -5.88 -13.42
CA HIS A 142 -1.03 -5.87 -12.26
C HIS A 142 -2.46 -5.59 -12.71
N LEU A 143 -3.37 -6.53 -12.50
CA LEU A 143 -4.80 -6.34 -12.75
C LEU A 143 -5.56 -6.15 -11.43
N LYS A 144 -6.41 -5.14 -11.41
CA LYS A 144 -7.41 -4.99 -10.35
C LYS A 144 -8.66 -5.76 -10.76
N THR A 145 -8.96 -6.82 -10.06
CA THR A 145 -10.11 -7.67 -10.35
C THR A 145 -11.41 -6.97 -9.98
N ILE A 146 -12.47 -7.36 -10.67
CA ILE A 146 -13.83 -6.91 -10.36
C ILE A 146 -14.42 -7.92 -9.37
N PRO A 147 -14.83 -7.49 -8.15
CA PRO A 147 -15.66 -8.33 -7.28
C PRO A 147 -16.92 -8.77 -8.04
N ASP A 148 -17.60 -9.77 -7.67
CA ASP A 148 -18.83 -10.26 -8.33
C ASP A 148 -18.60 -10.84 -9.77
N ALA A 149 -17.38 -10.84 -10.30
CA ALA A 149 -17.07 -11.53 -11.55
C ALA A 149 -16.95 -13.04 -11.33
N ASP A 150 -17.32 -13.80 -12.36
CA ASP A 150 -17.23 -15.27 -12.35
C ASP A 150 -15.84 -15.73 -11.89
N PRO A 151 -15.73 -16.68 -10.94
CA PRO A 151 -14.46 -17.23 -10.47
C PRO A 151 -13.55 -17.78 -11.58
N LEU A 152 -14.11 -18.27 -12.68
CA LEU A 152 -13.35 -18.72 -13.84
C LEU A 152 -12.62 -17.57 -14.52
N LEU A 153 -13.23 -16.38 -14.58
CA LEU A 153 -12.59 -15.18 -15.11
C LEU A 153 -11.45 -14.74 -14.17
N ILE A 154 -11.65 -14.81 -12.87
CA ILE A 154 -10.58 -14.52 -11.90
C ILE A 154 -9.40 -15.50 -12.06
N ALA A 155 -9.70 -16.79 -12.26
CA ALA A 155 -8.71 -17.82 -12.53
C ALA A 155 -7.95 -17.56 -13.84
N GLU A 156 -8.66 -17.17 -14.92
CA GLU A 156 -8.03 -16.80 -16.19
C GLU A 156 -7.11 -15.58 -16.03
N ALA A 157 -7.57 -14.52 -15.33
CA ALA A 157 -6.76 -13.34 -15.05
C ALA A 157 -5.43 -13.68 -14.35
N GLY A 158 -5.46 -14.62 -13.41
CA GLY A 158 -4.27 -15.07 -12.68
C GLY A 158 -3.19 -15.70 -13.55
N ARG A 159 -3.55 -16.28 -14.69
CA ARG A 159 -2.60 -16.86 -15.66
C ARG A 159 -1.79 -15.79 -16.39
N TYR A 160 -2.40 -14.64 -16.66
CA TYR A 160 -1.79 -13.56 -17.44
C TYR A 160 -1.18 -12.45 -16.59
N ALA A 161 -1.68 -12.23 -15.37
CA ALA A 161 -1.19 -11.20 -14.47
C ALA A 161 -0.04 -11.70 -13.60
N ASP A 162 0.88 -10.78 -13.23
CA ASP A 162 1.87 -11.03 -12.19
C ASP A 162 1.27 -10.85 -10.80
N ARG A 163 0.35 -9.90 -10.65
CA ARG A 163 -0.38 -9.62 -9.42
C ARG A 163 -1.85 -9.38 -9.72
N LEU A 164 -2.67 -9.92 -8.84
CA LEU A 164 -4.08 -9.56 -8.76
C LEU A 164 -4.35 -8.72 -7.51
N SER A 165 -5.31 -7.81 -7.59
CA SER A 165 -5.82 -7.12 -6.41
C SER A 165 -7.33 -6.98 -6.47
N VAL A 166 -7.97 -7.14 -5.34
CA VAL A 166 -9.36 -6.80 -5.13
C VAL A 166 -9.45 -5.88 -3.91
N ASN A 167 -10.11 -4.74 -4.06
CA ASN A 167 -10.18 -3.78 -2.96
C ASN A 167 -11.18 -4.26 -1.91
N ILE A 168 -10.76 -4.24 -0.64
CA ILE A 168 -11.68 -4.37 0.50
C ILE A 168 -12.52 -3.10 0.68
N GLU A 169 -12.04 -1.99 0.15
CA GLU A 169 -12.60 -0.65 0.14
C GLU A 169 -12.63 0.00 1.53
N LEU A 170 -13.40 -0.51 2.45
CA LEU A 170 -13.60 0.08 3.78
C LEU A 170 -13.26 -0.94 4.89
N PRO A 171 -12.86 -0.46 6.08
CA PRO A 171 -12.42 -1.34 7.16
C PRO A 171 -13.53 -2.24 7.71
N THR A 172 -14.79 -1.79 7.67
CA THR A 172 -15.94 -2.49 8.24
C THR A 172 -17.04 -2.74 7.22
N GLU A 173 -17.80 -3.80 7.43
CA GLU A 173 -18.96 -4.12 6.59
C GLU A 173 -20.05 -3.05 6.69
N SER A 174 -20.30 -2.52 7.88
CA SER A 174 -21.29 -1.46 8.09
C SER A 174 -20.94 -0.19 7.31
N SER A 175 -19.66 0.16 7.23
CA SER A 175 -19.18 1.28 6.42
C SER A 175 -19.35 1.01 4.93
N LEU A 176 -19.09 -0.24 4.49
CA LEU A 176 -19.26 -0.61 3.08
C LEU A 176 -20.73 -0.54 2.66
N ILE A 177 -21.64 -1.10 3.44
CA ILE A 177 -23.08 -1.05 3.19
C ILE A 177 -23.58 0.40 3.07
N ARG A 178 -23.08 1.28 3.93
CA ARG A 178 -23.49 2.69 3.94
C ARG A 178 -22.92 3.48 2.76
N LEU A 179 -21.65 3.27 2.40
CA LEU A 179 -20.92 4.12 1.46
C LEU A 179 -20.77 3.51 0.05
N ALA A 180 -21.02 2.23 -0.10
CA ALA A 180 -20.96 1.51 -1.38
C ALA A 180 -21.97 0.35 -1.40
N PRO A 181 -23.28 0.64 -1.36
CA PRO A 181 -24.35 -0.37 -1.15
C PRO A 181 -24.39 -1.44 -2.26
N GLU A 182 -23.85 -1.16 -3.44
CA GLU A 182 -23.77 -2.15 -4.53
C GLU A 182 -22.64 -3.16 -4.33
N LYS A 183 -21.73 -2.95 -3.36
CA LYS A 183 -20.62 -3.87 -3.06
C LYS A 183 -20.92 -4.74 -1.85
N GLN A 184 -20.59 -6.01 -1.94
CA GLN A 184 -20.79 -6.98 -0.88
C GLN A 184 -19.44 -7.47 -0.34
N VAL A 185 -19.23 -7.39 0.98
CA VAL A 185 -18.01 -7.89 1.64
C VAL A 185 -17.80 -9.36 1.36
N VAL A 186 -18.88 -10.15 1.34
CA VAL A 186 -18.83 -11.59 1.08
C VAL A 186 -18.22 -11.87 -0.29
N SER A 187 -18.70 -11.20 -1.33
CA SER A 187 -18.19 -11.36 -2.70
C SER A 187 -16.72 -10.94 -2.81
N ILE A 188 -16.34 -9.82 -2.21
CA ILE A 188 -14.94 -9.37 -2.16
C ILE A 188 -14.06 -10.44 -1.50
N LYS A 189 -14.46 -10.98 -0.35
CA LYS A 189 -13.73 -12.02 0.38
C LYS A 189 -13.68 -13.35 -0.38
N GLN A 190 -14.75 -13.72 -1.08
CA GLN A 190 -14.77 -14.89 -1.97
C GLN A 190 -13.75 -14.75 -3.10
N THR A 191 -13.67 -13.58 -3.74
CA THR A 191 -12.66 -13.29 -4.75
C THR A 191 -11.24 -13.39 -4.19
N MET A 192 -10.99 -12.84 -2.97
CA MET A 192 -9.69 -12.99 -2.28
C MET A 192 -9.35 -14.45 -2.02
N HIS A 193 -10.34 -15.24 -1.60
CA HIS A 193 -10.17 -16.68 -1.34
C HIS A 193 -9.84 -17.44 -2.63
N SER A 194 -10.54 -17.19 -3.73
CA SER A 194 -10.28 -17.81 -5.03
C SER A 194 -8.87 -17.50 -5.54
N ILE A 195 -8.42 -16.25 -5.38
CA ILE A 195 -7.05 -15.86 -5.75
C ILE A 195 -6.04 -16.62 -4.86
N HIS A 196 -6.28 -16.69 -3.54
CA HIS A 196 -5.39 -17.40 -2.62
C HIS A 196 -5.32 -18.90 -2.94
N GLN A 197 -6.44 -19.53 -3.28
CA GLN A 197 -6.50 -20.91 -3.72
C GLN A 197 -5.67 -21.14 -4.97
N GLY A 198 -5.87 -20.34 -6.02
CA GLY A 198 -5.09 -20.42 -7.25
C GLY A 198 -3.59 -20.21 -7.05
N GLU A 199 -3.18 -19.28 -6.15
CA GLU A 199 -1.77 -19.13 -5.76
C GLU A 199 -1.21 -20.38 -5.07
N THR A 200 -2.01 -21.02 -4.23
CA THR A 200 -1.60 -22.20 -3.46
C THR A 200 -1.43 -23.41 -4.38
N GLU A 201 -2.40 -23.64 -5.26
CA GLU A 201 -2.37 -24.71 -6.27
C GLU A 201 -1.17 -24.56 -7.22
N ALA A 202 -0.94 -23.34 -7.73
CA ALA A 202 0.20 -23.05 -8.61
C ALA A 202 1.58 -23.26 -7.94
N ARG A 203 1.65 -23.21 -6.61
CA ARG A 203 2.89 -23.47 -5.85
C ARG A 203 3.06 -24.92 -5.44
N ALA A 204 1.96 -25.68 -5.33
CA ALA A 204 1.99 -27.08 -4.91
C ALA A 204 2.66 -27.97 -5.96
N GLU A 205 2.54 -27.65 -7.24
CA GLU A 205 3.05 -28.45 -8.33
C GLU A 205 4.06 -27.68 -9.19
N LYS A 206 5.25 -28.23 -9.41
CA LYS A 206 6.29 -27.60 -10.25
C LYS A 206 5.88 -27.37 -11.72
N ARG A 207 4.92 -28.14 -12.21
CA ARG A 207 4.40 -28.06 -13.59
C ARG A 207 3.05 -27.35 -13.68
N ALA A 208 2.50 -26.86 -12.56
CA ALA A 208 1.26 -26.11 -12.58
C ALA A 208 1.41 -24.83 -13.43
N PRO A 209 0.35 -24.42 -14.12
CA PRO A 209 0.33 -23.15 -14.81
C PRO A 209 0.66 -22.00 -13.86
N ARG A 210 1.39 -21.02 -14.36
CA ARG A 210 1.67 -19.80 -13.62
C ARG A 210 0.37 -19.12 -13.17
N PHE A 211 0.31 -18.69 -11.90
CA PHE A 211 -0.80 -17.94 -11.37
C PHE A 211 -0.30 -16.82 -10.46
N ALA A 212 -0.53 -15.56 -10.84
CA ALA A 212 -0.23 -14.35 -10.09
C ALA A 212 1.03 -14.46 -9.18
N PRO A 213 2.23 -14.69 -9.71
CA PRO A 213 3.42 -15.07 -8.90
C PRO A 213 3.88 -13.99 -7.93
N ALA A 214 3.51 -12.71 -8.15
CA ALA A 214 3.73 -11.63 -7.19
C ALA A 214 2.63 -11.55 -6.11
N GLY A 215 1.65 -12.46 -6.15
CA GLY A 215 0.60 -12.61 -5.15
C GLY A 215 -0.52 -11.60 -5.26
N GLN A 216 -1.38 -11.59 -4.27
CA GLN A 216 -2.51 -10.67 -4.19
C GLN A 216 -2.26 -9.50 -3.24
N SER A 217 -2.99 -8.41 -3.46
CA SER A 217 -3.03 -7.24 -2.60
C SER A 217 -4.44 -6.65 -2.54
N THR A 218 -4.67 -5.77 -1.56
CA THR A 218 -5.92 -5.03 -1.41
C THR A 218 -5.65 -3.57 -1.14
N GLN A 219 -6.68 -2.73 -1.27
CA GLN A 219 -6.67 -1.34 -0.87
C GLN A 219 -7.81 -1.08 0.10
N MET A 220 -7.53 -0.26 1.12
CA MET A 220 -8.46 0.17 2.14
C MET A 220 -8.45 1.70 2.21
N ILE A 221 -9.62 2.33 2.14
CA ILE A 221 -9.79 3.77 2.22
C ILE A 221 -9.87 4.17 3.69
N ILE A 222 -9.09 5.18 4.06
CA ILE A 222 -8.95 5.66 5.44
C ILE A 222 -9.55 7.04 5.57
N GLY A 223 -10.42 7.22 6.57
CA GLY A 223 -11.02 8.51 6.86
C GLY A 223 -12.17 8.91 5.93
N ALA A 224 -12.73 7.97 5.17
CA ALA A 224 -14.04 8.16 4.52
C ALA A 224 -15.20 8.05 5.53
N ASP A 225 -14.90 7.57 6.71
CA ASP A 225 -15.81 7.46 7.87
C ASP A 225 -15.04 7.64 9.19
N THR A 226 -15.72 7.42 10.31
CA THR A 226 -15.17 7.58 11.66
C THR A 226 -14.43 6.34 12.20
N THR A 227 -14.16 5.33 11.36
CA THR A 227 -13.46 4.11 11.78
C THR A 227 -12.05 4.45 12.30
N ASP A 228 -11.72 3.90 13.46
CA ASP A 228 -10.44 4.11 14.13
C ASP A 228 -9.32 3.21 13.59
N ASP A 229 -8.07 3.57 13.91
CA ASP A 229 -6.89 2.84 13.42
C ASP A 229 -6.77 1.45 14.03
N SER A 230 -7.30 1.22 15.23
CA SER A 230 -7.35 -0.10 15.86
C SER A 230 -8.16 -1.08 15.00
N THR A 231 -9.36 -0.69 14.60
CA THR A 231 -10.23 -1.48 13.71
C THR A 231 -9.57 -1.71 12.34
N ILE A 232 -8.93 -0.67 11.78
CA ILE A 232 -8.21 -0.75 10.51
C ILE A 232 -7.08 -1.79 10.57
N LEU A 233 -6.26 -1.76 11.63
CA LEU A 233 -5.12 -2.67 11.80
C LEU A 233 -5.58 -4.11 12.07
N HIS A 234 -6.64 -4.33 12.86
CA HIS A 234 -7.20 -5.66 13.08
C HIS A 234 -7.76 -6.26 11.79
N THR A 235 -8.48 -5.44 10.99
CA THR A 235 -8.96 -5.88 9.67
C THR A 235 -7.79 -6.23 8.76
N ALA A 236 -6.75 -5.40 8.70
CA ALA A 236 -5.55 -5.70 7.91
C ALA A 236 -4.86 -6.99 8.36
N GLN A 237 -4.73 -7.21 9.67
CA GLN A 237 -4.14 -8.44 10.23
C GLN A 237 -4.92 -9.68 9.83
N SER A 238 -6.27 -9.65 9.94
CA SER A 238 -7.12 -10.77 9.48
C SER A 238 -6.93 -11.05 7.99
N LEU A 239 -6.91 -10.00 7.15
CA LEU A 239 -6.70 -10.15 5.72
C LEU A 239 -5.34 -10.78 5.37
N TYR A 240 -4.27 -10.44 6.11
CA TYR A 240 -2.96 -11.09 5.97
C TYR A 240 -3.00 -12.57 6.38
N GLY A 241 -3.69 -12.89 7.47
CA GLY A 241 -3.83 -14.27 7.98
C GLY A 241 -4.66 -15.15 7.06
N ASP A 242 -5.87 -14.68 6.72
CA ASP A 242 -6.90 -15.47 6.05
C ASP A 242 -6.62 -15.66 4.55
N TYR A 243 -6.09 -14.63 3.89
CA TYR A 243 -5.91 -14.63 2.43
C TYR A 243 -4.45 -14.53 1.98
N ARG A 244 -3.49 -14.54 2.90
CA ARG A 244 -2.05 -14.41 2.62
C ARG A 244 -1.71 -13.24 1.71
N LEU A 245 -2.40 -12.12 1.89
CA LEU A 245 -2.13 -10.90 1.13
C LEU A 245 -0.64 -10.52 1.20
N ARG A 246 -0.11 -10.04 0.10
CA ARG A 246 1.25 -9.47 0.08
C ARG A 246 1.29 -8.07 0.64
N ARG A 247 0.19 -7.31 0.46
CA ARG A 247 0.09 -5.94 0.95
C ARG A 247 -1.35 -5.47 1.07
N VAL A 248 -1.62 -4.73 2.13
CA VAL A 248 -2.75 -3.84 2.26
C VAL A 248 -2.24 -2.43 1.95
N TYR A 249 -2.89 -1.74 1.00
CA TYR A 249 -2.63 -0.34 0.71
C TYR A 249 -3.64 0.51 1.44
N TYR A 250 -3.15 1.44 2.25
CA TYR A 250 -3.97 2.45 2.93
C TYR A 250 -4.04 3.68 2.05
N SER A 251 -5.24 4.19 1.84
CA SER A 251 -5.49 5.36 1.01
C SER A 251 -6.26 6.39 1.81
N ALA A 252 -5.62 7.49 2.16
CA ALA A 252 -6.33 8.61 2.76
C ALA A 252 -7.46 9.07 1.82
N PHE A 253 -8.68 9.16 2.36
CA PHE A 253 -9.81 9.70 1.62
C PHE A 253 -9.47 11.12 1.11
N SER A 254 -9.69 11.34 -0.16
CA SER A 254 -9.55 12.67 -0.76
C SER A 254 -10.96 13.21 -1.07
N PRO A 255 -11.33 14.37 -0.53
CA PRO A 255 -12.60 15.00 -0.86
C PRO A 255 -12.76 15.14 -2.37
N ILE A 256 -13.91 14.76 -2.86
CA ILE A 256 -14.24 14.74 -4.29
C ILE A 256 -15.22 15.87 -4.60
N PRO A 257 -15.22 16.41 -5.83
CA PRO A 257 -16.21 17.41 -6.23
C PRO A 257 -17.63 16.88 -6.01
N ASN A 258 -18.52 17.75 -5.53
CA ASN A 258 -19.90 17.40 -5.23
C ASN A 258 -20.03 16.17 -4.29
N SER A 259 -19.18 16.13 -3.25
CA SER A 259 -19.19 15.06 -2.25
C SER A 259 -20.58 14.92 -1.62
N PRO A 260 -21.12 13.71 -1.52
CA PRO A 260 -22.31 13.45 -0.72
C PRO A 260 -22.06 13.79 0.77
N SER A 261 -23.11 14.17 1.49
CA SER A 261 -23.04 14.47 2.92
C SER A 261 -22.67 13.23 3.79
N SER A 262 -22.71 12.04 3.20
CA SER A 262 -22.35 10.77 3.84
C SER A 262 -20.85 10.58 4.05
N VAL A 263 -20.00 11.37 3.36
CA VAL A 263 -18.54 11.35 3.49
C VAL A 263 -18.04 12.70 4.01
N PRO A 264 -16.87 12.74 4.67
CA PRO A 264 -16.29 13.98 5.18
C PRO A 264 -15.98 15.00 4.08
N PHE A 265 -16.07 16.28 4.40
CA PHE A 265 -15.65 17.37 3.50
C PHE A 265 -14.14 17.61 3.52
N GLU A 266 -13.44 17.10 4.53
CA GLU A 266 -12.01 17.27 4.72
C GLU A 266 -11.27 15.94 4.62
N ALA A 267 -10.07 15.97 4.08
CA ALA A 267 -9.18 14.81 4.07
C ALA A 267 -8.64 14.53 5.48
N PRO A 268 -8.47 13.26 5.86
CA PRO A 268 -7.75 12.95 7.08
C PRO A 268 -6.29 13.43 6.96
N PRO A 269 -5.61 13.72 8.08
CA PRO A 269 -4.19 14.09 8.04
C PRO A 269 -3.37 13.04 7.29
N LEU A 270 -2.55 13.45 6.32
CA LEU A 270 -1.71 12.53 5.56
C LEU A 270 -0.75 11.74 6.47
N LEU A 271 -0.38 12.31 7.60
CA LEU A 271 0.43 11.64 8.62
C LEU A 271 -0.26 10.40 9.21
N ARG A 272 -1.61 10.36 9.26
CA ARG A 272 -2.37 9.16 9.68
C ARG A 272 -2.13 7.98 8.74
N GLU A 273 -2.17 8.22 7.44
CA GLU A 273 -1.83 7.19 6.42
C GLU A 273 -0.41 6.67 6.62
N HIS A 274 0.55 7.57 6.85
CA HIS A 274 1.95 7.19 7.12
C HIS A 274 2.08 6.35 8.39
N ARG A 275 1.38 6.70 9.48
CA ARG A 275 1.41 5.93 10.73
C ARG A 275 0.83 4.53 10.54
N LEU A 276 -0.24 4.39 9.75
CA LEU A 276 -0.79 3.09 9.37
C LEU A 276 0.19 2.26 8.55
N TYR A 277 0.89 2.84 7.56
CA TYR A 277 1.94 2.13 6.85
C TYR A 277 3.12 1.71 7.74
N GLN A 278 3.51 2.55 8.71
CA GLN A 278 4.53 2.18 9.69
C GLN A 278 4.07 1.03 10.58
N ALA A 279 2.84 1.07 11.09
CA ALA A 279 2.24 -0.01 11.87
C ALA A 279 2.12 -1.32 11.08
N ASP A 280 1.64 -1.25 9.83
CA ASP A 280 1.59 -2.38 8.90
C ASP A 280 2.96 -3.02 8.68
N PHE A 281 3.99 -2.20 8.53
CA PHE A 281 5.36 -2.69 8.38
C PHE A 281 5.86 -3.40 9.64
N LEU A 282 5.47 -2.90 10.83
CA LEU A 282 5.78 -3.57 12.10
C LEU A 282 5.09 -4.93 12.21
N MET A 283 3.82 -5.03 11.81
CA MET A 283 3.10 -6.30 11.80
C MET A 283 3.75 -7.31 10.86
N ARG A 284 4.02 -6.93 9.61
CA ARG A 284 4.56 -7.85 8.60
C ARG A 284 6.03 -8.20 8.77
N GLY A 285 6.83 -7.29 9.30
CA GLY A 285 8.30 -7.43 9.34
C GLY A 285 8.89 -7.68 10.71
N TYR A 286 8.23 -7.27 11.77
CA TYR A 286 8.77 -7.31 13.14
C TYR A 286 7.97 -8.22 14.08
N GLY A 287 6.88 -8.83 13.60
CA GLY A 287 6.06 -9.74 14.39
C GLY A 287 5.21 -9.05 15.46
N PHE A 288 4.84 -7.78 15.25
CA PHE A 288 3.83 -7.14 16.08
C PHE A 288 2.42 -7.61 15.68
N SER A 289 1.53 -7.71 16.64
CA SER A 289 0.10 -7.82 16.38
C SER A 289 -0.57 -6.44 16.40
N ALA A 290 -1.76 -6.34 15.82
CA ALA A 290 -2.55 -5.12 15.87
C ALA A 290 -2.86 -4.70 17.33
N GLY A 291 -3.21 -5.68 18.17
CA GLY A 291 -3.48 -5.43 19.60
C GLY A 291 -2.27 -4.99 20.41
N GLU A 292 -1.05 -5.33 20.00
CA GLU A 292 0.17 -4.80 20.64
C GLU A 292 0.42 -3.34 20.25
N LEU A 293 0.09 -2.94 19.03
CA LEU A 293 0.28 -1.57 18.55
C LEU A 293 -0.78 -0.62 19.11
N LEU A 294 -2.00 -1.11 19.28
CA LEU A 294 -3.11 -0.40 19.93
C LEU A 294 -3.90 -1.38 20.80
N SER A 295 -3.72 -1.31 22.12
CA SER A 295 -4.32 -2.20 23.09
C SER A 295 -5.83 -1.96 23.35
N GLY A 296 -6.47 -1.11 22.55
CA GLY A 296 -7.90 -0.78 22.65
C GLY A 296 -8.37 0.07 21.46
N PRO A 297 -9.64 0.49 21.45
CA PRO A 297 -10.15 1.42 20.45
C PRO A 297 -9.33 2.71 20.40
N GLY A 298 -9.16 3.27 19.21
CA GLY A 298 -8.49 4.56 19.04
C GLY A 298 -7.55 4.62 17.84
N ASN A 299 -6.86 5.74 17.76
CA ASN A 299 -5.96 6.06 16.65
C ASN A 299 -4.49 6.03 17.09
N LEU A 300 -3.62 5.72 16.15
CA LEU A 300 -2.17 5.83 16.33
C LEU A 300 -1.77 7.27 16.64
N PRO A 301 -0.83 7.49 17.57
CA PRO A 301 -0.28 8.81 17.82
C PRO A 301 0.31 9.42 16.53
N LEU A 302 0.04 10.70 16.28
CA LEU A 302 0.58 11.39 15.11
C LEU A 302 1.97 12.00 15.38
N ASP A 303 2.26 12.37 16.62
CA ASP A 303 3.50 13.02 17.07
C ASP A 303 4.72 12.08 17.12
N ILE A 304 4.49 10.77 17.30
CA ILE A 304 5.54 9.75 17.40
C ILE A 304 5.23 8.56 16.49
N ASP A 305 6.27 7.82 16.10
CA ASP A 305 6.07 6.59 15.30
C ASP A 305 5.49 5.44 16.15
N PRO A 306 4.76 4.48 15.55
CA PRO A 306 4.09 3.40 16.29
C PRO A 306 5.04 2.51 17.10
N LYS A 307 6.30 2.34 16.68
CA LYS A 307 7.29 1.53 17.40
C LYS A 307 7.74 2.24 18.68
N LEU A 308 7.95 3.55 18.60
CA LEU A 308 8.24 4.37 19.77
C LEU A 308 7.03 4.43 20.71
N ALA A 309 5.82 4.58 20.18
CA ALA A 309 4.60 4.57 20.98
C ALA A 309 4.47 3.26 21.77
N TRP A 310 4.70 2.12 21.14
CA TRP A 310 4.71 0.82 21.79
C TRP A 310 5.79 0.75 22.89
N ALA A 311 7.01 1.18 22.61
CA ALA A 311 8.10 1.12 23.60
C ALA A 311 7.85 2.02 24.82
N LEU A 312 7.18 3.16 24.64
CA LEU A 312 6.79 4.04 25.73
C LEU A 312 5.62 3.48 26.57
N ALA A 313 4.74 2.71 25.96
CA ALA A 313 3.65 2.03 26.65
C ALA A 313 4.10 0.75 27.38
N ASN A 314 5.22 0.13 26.96
CA ASN A 314 5.73 -1.13 27.51
C ASN A 314 7.13 -0.93 28.12
N ARG A 315 7.25 0.05 29.02
CA ARG A 315 8.54 0.47 29.63
C ARG A 315 9.22 -0.62 30.46
N GLU A 316 8.48 -1.59 30.94
CA GLU A 316 8.96 -2.74 31.70
C GLU A 316 9.95 -3.62 30.91
N HIS A 317 9.88 -3.60 29.58
CA HIS A 317 10.82 -4.30 28.72
C HIS A 317 12.15 -3.54 28.50
N PHE A 318 12.23 -2.28 28.92
CA PHE A 318 13.33 -1.39 28.62
C PHE A 318 14.05 -0.85 29.87
N PRO A 319 15.35 -0.58 29.81
CA PRO A 319 16.25 -0.72 28.64
C PRO A 319 16.69 -2.17 28.40
N VAL A 320 16.93 -2.51 27.13
CA VAL A 320 17.30 -3.85 26.66
C VAL A 320 18.81 -4.03 26.58
N ASP A 321 19.36 -5.06 27.21
CA ASP A 321 20.77 -5.44 27.06
C ASP A 321 20.99 -6.14 25.71
N LEU A 322 21.64 -5.47 24.77
CA LEU A 322 21.88 -5.99 23.42
C LEU A 322 22.76 -7.23 23.38
N ASN A 323 23.57 -7.46 24.43
CA ASN A 323 24.44 -8.63 24.53
C ASN A 323 23.72 -9.89 25.01
N ARG A 324 22.50 -9.75 25.60
CA ARG A 324 21.78 -10.87 26.24
C ARG A 324 20.37 -11.08 25.69
N ALA A 325 19.71 -10.01 25.29
CA ALA A 325 18.29 -10.04 24.95
C ALA A 325 17.97 -10.95 23.76
N GLU A 326 16.73 -11.42 23.73
CA GLU A 326 16.20 -12.18 22.60
C GLU A 326 16.16 -11.36 21.31
N PRO A 327 16.45 -11.95 20.14
CA PRO A 327 16.48 -11.22 18.85
C PRO A 327 15.17 -10.49 18.53
N SER A 328 14.02 -11.07 18.91
CA SER A 328 12.70 -10.47 18.77
C SER A 328 12.57 -9.14 19.53
N LEU A 329 13.08 -9.10 20.77
CA LEU A 329 13.04 -7.88 21.60
C LEU A 329 14.01 -6.81 21.07
N ILE A 330 15.19 -7.18 20.58
CA ILE A 330 16.13 -6.26 19.93
C ILE A 330 15.48 -5.58 18.72
N ALA A 331 14.72 -6.33 17.92
CA ALA A 331 14.02 -5.77 16.78
C ALA A 331 12.89 -4.79 17.18
N ARG A 332 12.37 -4.87 18.40
CA ARG A 332 11.33 -3.98 18.94
C ARG A 332 11.86 -2.65 19.49
N ILE A 333 13.17 -2.49 19.63
CA ILE A 333 13.79 -1.25 20.13
C ILE A 333 13.59 -0.11 19.10
N PRO A 334 13.08 1.07 19.52
CA PRO A 334 13.04 2.26 18.66
C PRO A 334 14.40 2.56 18.04
N GLY A 335 14.43 2.97 16.78
CA GLY A 335 15.68 3.29 16.08
C GLY A 335 16.51 2.09 15.60
N ILE A 336 16.15 0.85 15.95
CA ILE A 336 16.82 -0.37 15.47
C ILE A 336 15.95 -1.05 14.40
N GLY A 337 16.41 -1.03 13.14
CA GLY A 337 15.75 -1.71 12.03
C GLY A 337 15.96 -3.23 12.05
N ILE A 338 15.12 -3.99 11.36
CA ILE A 338 15.19 -5.47 11.33
C ILE A 338 16.57 -5.99 10.85
N LEU A 339 17.16 -5.34 9.85
CA LEU A 339 18.49 -5.70 9.36
C LEU A 339 19.58 -5.39 10.37
N SER A 340 19.49 -4.25 11.06
CA SER A 340 20.41 -3.87 12.12
C SER A 340 20.29 -4.81 13.32
N ALA A 341 19.07 -5.21 13.71
CA ALA A 341 18.84 -6.22 14.75
C ALA A 341 19.50 -7.56 14.40
N LYS A 342 19.33 -8.06 13.19
CA LYS A 342 19.99 -9.28 12.71
C LYS A 342 21.53 -9.17 12.75
N ARG A 343 22.08 -8.02 12.35
CA ARG A 343 23.52 -7.76 12.38
C ARG A 343 24.06 -7.66 13.81
N LEU A 344 23.33 -7.02 14.71
CA LEU A 344 23.68 -6.98 16.15
C LEU A 344 23.73 -8.40 16.75
N VAL A 345 22.71 -9.22 16.46
CA VAL A 345 22.69 -10.62 16.91
C VAL A 345 23.85 -11.45 16.34
N ALA A 346 24.24 -11.21 15.11
CA ALA A 346 25.44 -11.86 14.53
C ALA A 346 26.73 -11.34 15.18
N LEU A 347 26.85 -10.03 15.39
CA LEU A 347 28.04 -9.38 15.96
C LEU A 347 28.31 -9.83 17.40
N ARG A 348 27.27 -9.96 18.25
CA ARG A 348 27.43 -10.37 19.65
C ARG A 348 28.00 -11.78 19.84
N ARG A 349 27.98 -12.62 18.81
CA ARG A 349 28.63 -13.95 18.81
C ARG A 349 30.15 -13.86 18.71
N GLN A 350 30.65 -12.75 18.18
CA GLN A 350 32.08 -12.53 17.93
C GLN A 350 32.74 -11.62 18.97
N LYS A 351 32.02 -10.59 19.42
CA LYS A 351 32.48 -9.64 20.42
C LYS A 351 31.31 -9.05 21.23
N ARG A 352 31.59 -8.50 22.40
CA ARG A 352 30.58 -7.72 23.13
C ARG A 352 30.24 -6.43 22.40
N ILE A 353 28.95 -6.15 22.26
CA ILE A 353 28.41 -4.96 21.60
C ILE A 353 28.69 -3.74 22.46
N ARG A 354 29.28 -2.72 21.84
CA ARG A 354 29.50 -1.39 22.39
C ARG A 354 28.55 -0.38 21.75
N PHE A 355 28.41 0.79 22.35
CA PHE A 355 27.51 1.82 21.87
C PHE A 355 27.89 2.32 20.46
N GLU A 356 29.19 2.42 20.14
CA GLU A 356 29.68 2.77 18.82
C GLU A 356 29.24 1.80 17.70
N ASP A 357 29.01 0.53 18.01
CA ASP A 357 28.57 -0.47 17.04
C ASP A 357 27.18 -0.16 16.47
N LEU A 358 26.33 0.52 17.24
CA LEU A 358 25.03 0.99 16.79
C LEU A 358 25.14 1.97 15.61
N THR A 359 26.10 2.88 15.67
CA THR A 359 26.38 3.83 14.58
C THR A 359 26.84 3.09 13.32
N ARG A 360 27.81 2.18 13.49
CA ARG A 360 28.35 1.36 12.37
C ARG A 360 27.27 0.52 11.70
N LEU A 361 26.26 0.09 12.46
CA LEU A 361 25.15 -0.71 11.97
C LEU A 361 23.93 0.12 11.51
N ARG A 362 24.09 1.45 11.38
CA ARG A 362 23.07 2.38 10.91
C ARG A 362 21.79 2.38 11.76
N CYS A 363 21.93 2.25 13.09
CA CYS A 363 20.82 2.46 14.01
C CYS A 363 20.63 3.98 14.23
N SER A 364 19.38 4.42 14.43
CA SER A 364 19.10 5.79 14.86
C SER A 364 19.45 5.92 16.33
N LEU A 365 20.62 6.54 16.63
CA LEU A 365 21.13 6.66 18.00
C LEU A 365 20.18 7.47 18.88
N GLU A 366 19.64 8.56 18.35
CA GLU A 366 18.72 9.43 19.06
C GLU A 366 17.52 8.64 19.61
N LYS A 367 16.89 7.83 18.75
CA LYS A 367 15.73 7.00 19.14
C LYS A 367 16.12 5.78 19.97
N ALA A 368 17.31 5.19 19.76
CA ALA A 368 17.69 3.95 20.44
C ALA A 368 18.28 4.19 21.84
N LYS A 369 18.98 5.31 22.06
CA LYS A 369 19.73 5.62 23.26
C LYS A 369 18.97 5.42 24.58
N PRO A 370 17.70 5.83 24.72
CA PRO A 370 16.95 5.62 25.97
C PRO A 370 16.58 4.16 26.25
N PHE A 371 16.65 3.28 25.26
CA PHE A 371 16.08 1.94 25.28
C PHE A 371 17.12 0.81 25.28
N VAL A 372 18.43 1.11 25.25
CA VAL A 372 19.49 0.10 25.11
C VAL A 372 20.51 0.11 26.24
N ILE A 373 21.03 -1.06 26.54
CA ILE A 373 22.25 -1.26 27.33
C ILE A 373 23.26 -1.95 26.41
N THR A 374 24.50 -1.45 26.46
CA THR A 374 25.67 -2.07 25.82
C THR A 374 26.78 -2.33 26.85
N GLN A 375 27.94 -2.83 26.42
CA GLN A 375 29.08 -3.05 27.32
C GLN A 375 29.52 -1.77 28.04
N ASP A 376 29.49 -0.64 27.34
CA ASP A 376 30.05 0.66 27.75
C ASP A 376 28.99 1.75 27.92
N TYR A 377 27.68 1.40 27.79
CA TYR A 377 26.60 2.38 27.90
C TYR A 377 25.39 1.84 28.67
N ARG A 378 24.84 2.66 29.56
CA ARG A 378 23.54 2.48 30.21
C ARG A 378 22.78 3.82 30.25
N PRO A 379 21.46 3.84 29.92
CA PRO A 379 20.71 5.09 30.03
C PRO A 379 20.60 5.57 31.47
N SER A 380 20.62 6.89 31.67
CA SER A 380 20.42 7.49 32.99
C SER A 380 18.99 7.29 33.51
N LEU A 381 18.80 7.36 34.83
CA LEU A 381 17.46 7.25 35.44
C LEU A 381 16.50 8.35 34.97
N ALA A 382 17.01 9.56 34.68
CA ALA A 382 16.22 10.69 34.19
C ALA A 382 15.55 10.40 32.82
N ASN A 383 16.13 9.52 32.01
CA ASN A 383 15.57 9.13 30.73
C ASN A 383 14.49 8.02 30.81
N ARG A 384 13.99 7.70 32.00
CA ARG A 384 13.01 6.62 32.19
C ARG A 384 11.56 7.07 32.19
N ASP A 385 11.29 8.37 32.35
CA ASP A 385 9.91 8.88 32.26
C ASP A 385 9.41 8.92 30.80
N SER A 386 8.29 8.26 30.57
CA SER A 386 7.69 8.13 29.22
C SER A 386 7.21 9.47 28.66
N ALA A 387 6.69 10.37 29.48
CA ALA A 387 6.19 11.67 29.04
C ALA A 387 7.35 12.57 28.57
N THR A 388 8.43 12.63 29.33
CA THR A 388 9.65 13.35 28.96
C THR A 388 10.28 12.79 27.68
N LEU A 389 10.38 11.46 27.57
CA LEU A 389 10.91 10.82 26.36
C LEU A 389 10.03 11.06 25.14
N ARG A 390 8.70 11.04 25.31
CA ARG A 390 7.76 11.39 24.22
C ARG A 390 8.00 12.80 23.73
N GLN A 391 8.13 13.76 24.64
CA GLN A 391 8.38 15.16 24.29
C GLN A 391 9.74 15.35 23.58
N GLN A 392 10.79 14.67 24.04
CA GLN A 392 12.13 14.74 23.43
C GLN A 392 12.22 14.09 22.07
N LEU A 393 11.47 13.01 21.85
CA LEU A 393 11.51 12.18 20.64
C LEU A 393 10.33 12.43 19.69
N SER A 394 9.41 13.35 20.07
CA SER A 394 8.31 13.75 19.17
C SER A 394 8.90 14.38 17.91
N GLU A 395 8.42 13.90 16.78
CA GLU A 395 8.75 14.47 15.47
C GLU A 395 8.00 15.81 15.39
N GLY A 396 8.72 16.94 15.41
CA GLY A 396 8.12 18.23 15.05
C GLY A 396 7.52 18.15 13.64
N PRO A 397 6.79 19.18 13.17
CA PRO A 397 6.19 19.17 11.82
C PRO A 397 7.31 19.03 10.79
N GLN A 398 7.64 17.80 10.46
CA GLN A 398 8.64 17.49 9.44
C GLN A 398 7.99 17.70 8.08
N GLN A 399 8.66 18.50 7.27
CA GLN A 399 8.46 18.49 5.83
C GLN A 399 8.71 17.06 5.35
N MET A 400 7.63 16.36 4.94
CA MET A 400 7.71 14.95 4.61
C MET A 400 8.64 14.75 3.42
N ALA A 401 9.82 14.19 3.67
CA ALA A 401 10.63 13.62 2.61
C ALA A 401 9.90 12.37 2.09
N LEU A 402 9.47 12.42 0.86
CA LEU A 402 8.93 11.28 0.13
C LEU A 402 10.06 10.27 -0.07
N TRP A 403 9.88 9.08 0.48
CA TRP A 403 10.76 7.91 0.26
C TRP A 403 10.34 7.17 -0.99
#